data_0e3175af7e122f6a685834adeb064132
#
_entry.id   0e3175af7e122f6a685834adeb064132
#
_cell.length_a   1.000
_cell.length_b   1.000
_cell.length_c   1.000
_cell.angle_alpha   90.00
_cell.angle_beta   90.00
_cell.angle_gamma   90.00
#
_symmetry.space_group_name_H-M   'P 1'
#
loop_
_entity.id
_entity.type
_entity.pdbx_description
1 polymer ?
#
loop_
_entity_poly.entity_id
_entity_poly.type
_entity_poly.pdbx_seq_one_letter_code
_entity_poly.pdbx_strand_id
1 'polypeptide(L)'
;MWRSALGWGWRAAPGWLVYTGALLVAGAVTSVLYPVGLALVIDSALAHRPDGVLLGVLLVAFLYTVSWALAMLAGSAGAVLSDRTSCYLTANIAEQLHAVSGVDHLERPSYLTELDLLQQNLRLLGNAPRQILLVIQVLVRTLGIVVILAVIYPLLGVLPLAALFPVAGERLSVWLRQRSDERLAADRRLANELFELATSAGPAKELRVFGVSGPLRDRHRELSRRVFSGTARASVLGGLCGAAGWLLFAGAFVAGIAVVVVRAADGTASVGAVVLAVTLVQRAQLQVGQAAAAIGQLLTTARTARRLLWLEDYAAADRAGPAAARGLPPAGAAGGPGLPPAAARGLPPAVLRRGITLREVSFGYPPDGGLVLDGVDVHLPAGAAVALVGENGAGKTTLVKLLTGMYQPTAGQVLLDGVPLADLDLAAWRERTAATFQDFVRFELLAAEAVGVGDLPRMSQPAALSEALERADATAVASELPEGLRTRLGRSFTGGQELSGGQWQRLALARGMMRDLPLLLILDEPTASLDAITEAALFERYLSARQLASQSGAITLLVSHRVSTVRMADLIVVLEQGRITASGDHASLIRAGGLYAELYELQARAYR
;
A
#
# COMPACT_ATOMS: atom_id res chain seq x y z
N MET A 1 -10.84 -8.50 15.03
CA MET A 1 -9.74 -7.53 15.09
C MET A 1 -8.61 -7.91 16.06
N TRP A 2 -8.85 -8.00 17.40
CA TRP A 2 -7.80 -8.42 18.38
C TRP A 2 -7.20 -9.78 18.07
N ARG A 3 -8.07 -10.73 17.69
CA ARG A 3 -7.65 -12.09 17.25
C ARG A 3 -6.83 -12.02 15.97
N SER A 4 -7.17 -11.13 15.05
CA SER A 4 -6.40 -10.93 13.80
C SER A 4 -5.02 -10.35 14.08
N ALA A 5 -4.92 -9.32 14.93
CA ALA A 5 -3.65 -8.69 15.27
C ALA A 5 -2.68 -9.66 15.99
N LEU A 6 -3.17 -10.46 16.96
CA LEU A 6 -2.37 -11.54 17.56
C LEU A 6 -2.06 -12.64 16.54
N GLY A 7 -2.98 -12.92 15.62
CA GLY A 7 -2.79 -13.87 14.52
C GLY A 7 -1.66 -13.45 13.58
N TRP A 8 -1.53 -12.16 13.28
CA TRP A 8 -0.40 -11.65 12.48
C TRP A 8 0.94 -11.85 13.20
N GLY A 9 1.00 -11.49 14.51
CA GLY A 9 2.20 -11.73 15.32
C GLY A 9 2.55 -13.22 15.44
N TRP A 10 1.53 -14.09 15.57
CA TRP A 10 1.72 -15.52 15.62
C TRP A 10 2.25 -16.10 14.31
N ARG A 11 1.69 -15.67 13.17
CA ARG A 11 2.17 -16.10 11.84
C ARG A 11 3.56 -15.58 11.53
N ALA A 12 3.87 -14.35 11.93
CA ALA A 12 5.15 -13.70 11.67
C ALA A 12 6.28 -14.24 12.57
N ALA A 13 6.02 -14.40 13.88
CA ALA A 13 7.06 -14.74 14.85
C ALA A 13 6.47 -15.32 16.15
N PRO A 14 5.98 -16.58 16.19
CA PRO A 14 5.28 -17.16 17.35
C PRO A 14 6.16 -17.20 18.61
N GLY A 15 7.42 -17.59 18.49
CA GLY A 15 8.37 -17.63 19.62
C GLY A 15 8.60 -16.26 20.24
N TRP A 16 8.75 -15.22 19.43
CA TRP A 16 8.95 -13.84 19.93
C TRP A 16 7.68 -13.27 20.58
N LEU A 17 6.50 -13.64 20.09
CA LEU A 17 5.22 -13.24 20.71
C LEU A 17 5.09 -13.80 22.12
N VAL A 18 5.33 -15.12 22.30
CA VAL A 18 5.27 -15.79 23.61
C VAL A 18 6.36 -15.25 24.53
N TYR A 19 7.60 -15.14 24.04
CA TYR A 19 8.73 -14.64 24.83
C TYR A 19 8.49 -13.21 25.34
N THR A 20 8.07 -12.29 24.46
CA THR A 20 7.72 -10.91 24.83
C THR A 20 6.60 -10.89 25.85
N GLY A 21 5.55 -11.69 25.67
CA GLY A 21 4.42 -11.79 26.59
C GLY A 21 4.86 -12.27 27.98
N ALA A 22 5.68 -13.32 28.05
CA ALA A 22 6.21 -13.86 29.30
C ALA A 22 7.05 -12.82 30.07
N LEU A 23 7.95 -12.12 29.35
CA LEU A 23 8.78 -11.06 29.95
C LEU A 23 7.93 -9.91 30.51
N LEU A 24 6.90 -9.47 29.77
CA LEU A 24 6.00 -8.41 30.19
C LEU A 24 5.18 -8.80 31.43
N VAL A 25 4.66 -10.03 31.46
CA VAL A 25 3.91 -10.55 32.62
C VAL A 25 4.83 -10.70 33.84
N ALA A 26 6.00 -11.30 33.69
CA ALA A 26 6.98 -11.44 34.75
C ALA A 26 7.42 -10.05 35.31
N GLY A 27 7.67 -9.08 34.42
CA GLY A 27 7.97 -7.71 34.80
C GLY A 27 6.79 -7.00 35.49
N ALA A 28 5.56 -7.32 35.15
CA ALA A 28 4.37 -6.83 35.84
C ALA A 28 4.33 -7.33 37.28
N VAL A 29 4.50 -8.63 37.49
CA VAL A 29 4.48 -9.27 38.82
C VAL A 29 5.60 -8.72 39.72
N THR A 30 6.85 -8.71 39.24
CA THR A 30 7.99 -8.20 40.01
C THR A 30 7.83 -6.73 40.38
N SER A 31 7.25 -5.91 39.49
CA SER A 31 7.00 -4.49 39.76
C SER A 31 5.92 -4.24 40.80
N VAL A 32 4.96 -5.14 40.97
CA VAL A 32 3.89 -5.05 42.00
C VAL A 32 4.39 -5.53 43.35
N LEU A 33 5.31 -6.52 43.39
CA LEU A 33 5.87 -7.06 44.62
C LEU A 33 6.94 -6.14 45.24
N TYR A 34 7.64 -5.31 44.48
CA TYR A 34 8.67 -4.42 44.97
C TYR A 34 8.24 -3.53 46.19
N PRO A 35 7.06 -2.86 46.15
CA PRO A 35 6.61 -2.07 47.31
C PRO A 35 6.35 -2.87 48.58
N VAL A 36 5.99 -4.16 48.45
CA VAL A 36 5.82 -5.05 49.61
C VAL A 36 7.14 -5.28 50.32
N GLY A 37 8.24 -5.45 49.58
CA GLY A 37 9.58 -5.51 50.15
C GLY A 37 9.96 -4.24 50.90
N LEU A 38 9.58 -3.06 50.38
CA LEU A 38 9.85 -1.76 51.03
C LEU A 38 9.08 -1.64 52.35
N ALA A 39 7.81 -2.07 52.40
CA ALA A 39 7.04 -2.09 53.62
C ALA A 39 7.68 -3.00 54.68
N LEU A 40 8.15 -4.18 54.29
CA LEU A 40 8.87 -5.11 55.15
C LEU A 40 10.13 -4.49 55.78
N VAL A 41 10.91 -3.74 55.01
CA VAL A 41 12.09 -3.01 55.50
C VAL A 41 11.70 -2.05 56.61
N ILE A 42 10.67 -1.21 56.38
CA ILE A 42 10.24 -0.18 57.32
C ILE A 42 9.68 -0.77 58.62
N ASP A 43 8.78 -1.76 58.50
CA ASP A 43 8.18 -2.39 59.68
C ASP A 43 9.22 -3.16 60.50
N SER A 44 10.19 -3.84 59.83
CA SER A 44 11.29 -4.53 60.51
C SER A 44 12.27 -3.56 61.21
N ALA A 45 12.53 -2.40 60.57
CA ALA A 45 13.38 -1.35 61.18
C ALA A 45 12.75 -0.75 62.45
N LEU A 46 11.45 -0.45 62.40
CA LEU A 46 10.70 0.06 63.53
C LEU A 46 10.57 -0.97 64.65
N ALA A 47 10.50 -2.24 64.32
CA ALA A 47 10.47 -3.36 65.27
C ALA A 47 11.87 -3.74 65.80
N HIS A 48 12.94 -3.03 65.40
CA HIS A 48 14.34 -3.28 65.78
C HIS A 48 14.81 -4.70 65.43
N ARG A 49 14.33 -5.29 64.29
CA ARG A 49 14.69 -6.63 63.82
C ARG A 49 15.71 -6.55 62.69
N PRO A 50 17.02 -6.65 62.93
CA PRO A 50 18.06 -6.46 61.91
C PRO A 50 17.99 -7.49 60.78
N ASP A 51 17.64 -8.74 61.08
CA ASP A 51 17.50 -9.82 60.07
C ASP A 51 16.36 -9.52 59.10
N GLY A 52 15.23 -8.98 59.57
CA GLY A 52 14.11 -8.56 58.76
C GLY A 52 14.44 -7.37 57.85
N VAL A 53 15.23 -6.43 58.34
CA VAL A 53 15.74 -5.30 57.56
C VAL A 53 16.63 -5.78 56.43
N LEU A 54 17.60 -6.65 56.75
CA LEU A 54 18.52 -7.20 55.74
C LEU A 54 17.76 -7.97 54.65
N LEU A 55 16.83 -8.86 55.04
CA LEU A 55 15.99 -9.62 54.10
C LEU A 55 15.18 -8.68 53.21
N GLY A 56 14.55 -7.68 53.79
CA GLY A 56 13.75 -6.71 53.04
C GLY A 56 14.57 -5.91 52.03
N VAL A 57 15.78 -5.44 52.43
CA VAL A 57 16.70 -4.72 51.53
C VAL A 57 17.15 -5.61 50.34
N LEU A 58 17.51 -6.86 50.62
CA LEU A 58 17.92 -7.81 49.57
C LEU A 58 16.75 -8.10 48.64
N LEU A 59 15.54 -8.27 49.14
CA LEU A 59 14.33 -8.50 48.35
C LEU A 59 14.02 -7.28 47.46
N VAL A 60 14.06 -6.08 48.00
CA VAL A 60 13.86 -4.85 47.23
C VAL A 60 14.89 -4.69 46.14
N ALA A 61 16.19 -4.88 46.45
CA ALA A 61 17.26 -4.78 45.48
C ALA A 61 17.10 -5.82 44.35
N PHE A 62 16.78 -7.07 44.69
CA PHE A 62 16.55 -8.13 43.76
C PHE A 62 15.35 -7.85 42.83
N LEU A 63 14.18 -7.55 43.42
CA LEU A 63 12.95 -7.29 42.64
C LEU A 63 13.10 -6.06 41.74
N TYR A 64 13.77 -5.02 42.20
CA TYR A 64 14.03 -3.82 41.41
C TYR A 64 14.92 -4.12 40.21
N THR A 65 16.06 -4.78 40.46
CA THR A 65 17.04 -5.15 39.40
C THR A 65 16.42 -6.08 38.37
N VAL A 66 15.71 -7.13 38.82
CA VAL A 66 15.02 -8.07 37.93
C VAL A 66 13.92 -7.37 37.12
N SER A 67 13.12 -6.50 37.76
CA SER A 67 12.06 -5.75 37.07
C SER A 67 12.65 -4.87 35.96
N TRP A 68 13.77 -4.20 36.22
CA TRP A 68 14.46 -3.36 35.24
C TRP A 68 15.05 -4.20 34.08
N ALA A 69 15.71 -5.32 34.39
CA ALA A 69 16.25 -6.22 33.38
C ALA A 69 15.16 -6.81 32.49
N LEU A 70 14.05 -7.27 33.11
CA LEU A 70 12.89 -7.78 32.35
C LEU A 70 12.28 -6.71 31.44
N ALA A 71 12.21 -5.45 31.89
CA ALA A 71 11.70 -4.34 31.07
C ALA A 71 12.61 -4.07 29.86
N MET A 72 13.92 -4.09 30.04
CA MET A 72 14.89 -3.95 28.95
C MET A 72 14.78 -5.08 27.92
N LEU A 73 14.74 -6.33 28.40
CA LEU A 73 14.59 -7.50 27.53
C LEU A 73 13.23 -7.49 26.80
N ALA A 74 12.15 -7.11 27.48
CA ALA A 74 10.83 -6.99 26.87
C ALA A 74 10.79 -5.88 25.82
N GLY A 75 11.53 -4.79 26.03
CA GLY A 75 11.67 -3.70 25.06
C GLY A 75 12.31 -4.17 23.75
N SER A 76 13.47 -4.83 23.86
CA SER A 76 14.19 -5.36 22.69
C SER A 76 13.44 -6.49 21.99
N ALA A 77 12.89 -7.44 22.76
CA ALA A 77 12.07 -8.54 22.20
C ALA A 77 10.83 -7.99 21.46
N GLY A 78 10.19 -6.98 22.06
CA GLY A 78 9.03 -6.30 21.44
C GLY A 78 9.39 -5.54 20.16
N ALA A 79 10.58 -4.98 20.03
CA ALA A 79 11.05 -4.36 18.79
C ALA A 79 11.22 -5.42 17.69
N VAL A 80 11.89 -6.54 17.97
CA VAL A 80 12.05 -7.64 17.01
C VAL A 80 10.68 -8.21 16.57
N LEU A 81 9.75 -8.38 17.51
CA LEU A 81 8.37 -8.81 17.19
C LEU A 81 7.69 -7.83 16.24
N SER A 82 7.81 -6.51 16.51
CA SER A 82 7.21 -5.47 15.68
C SER A 82 7.80 -5.46 14.27
N ASP A 83 9.13 -5.55 14.14
CA ASP A 83 9.81 -5.54 12.85
C ASP A 83 9.44 -6.77 12.00
N ARG A 84 9.45 -7.97 12.59
CA ARG A 84 9.04 -9.20 11.89
C ARG A 84 7.58 -9.15 11.46
N THR A 85 6.71 -8.63 12.33
CA THR A 85 5.29 -8.46 11.99
C THR A 85 5.10 -7.44 10.87
N SER A 86 5.87 -6.33 10.88
CA SER A 86 5.84 -5.34 9.81
C SER A 86 6.29 -5.93 8.48
N CYS A 87 7.40 -6.69 8.44
CA CYS A 87 7.86 -7.37 7.24
C CYS A 87 6.81 -8.35 6.69
N TYR A 88 6.21 -9.17 7.57
CA TYR A 88 5.15 -10.09 7.19
C TYR A 88 3.95 -9.36 6.58
N LEU A 89 3.48 -8.28 7.21
CA LEU A 89 2.34 -7.51 6.72
C LEU A 89 2.65 -6.80 5.40
N THR A 90 3.87 -6.27 5.23
CA THR A 90 4.29 -5.63 3.97
C THR A 90 4.27 -6.65 2.82
N ALA A 91 4.80 -7.85 3.05
CA ALA A 91 4.77 -8.92 2.06
C ALA A 91 3.33 -9.36 1.73
N ASN A 92 2.48 -9.56 2.76
CA ASN A 92 1.08 -9.92 2.58
C ASN A 92 0.29 -8.86 1.81
N ILE A 93 0.50 -7.56 2.11
CA ILE A 93 -0.16 -6.47 1.39
C ILE A 93 0.30 -6.44 -0.08
N ALA A 94 1.60 -6.61 -0.35
CA ALA A 94 2.09 -6.69 -1.72
C ALA A 94 1.44 -7.87 -2.47
N GLU A 95 1.33 -9.04 -1.84
CA GLU A 95 0.66 -10.20 -2.41
C GLU A 95 -0.82 -9.93 -2.71
N GLN A 96 -1.55 -9.28 -1.78
CA GLN A 96 -2.96 -8.93 -2.00
C GLN A 96 -3.15 -7.90 -3.13
N LEU A 97 -2.25 -6.92 -3.24
CA LEU A 97 -2.29 -5.94 -4.32
C LEU A 97 -2.05 -6.59 -5.69
N HIS A 98 -1.13 -7.55 -5.77
CA HIS A 98 -0.87 -8.29 -7.00
C HIS A 98 -1.98 -9.31 -7.33
N ALA A 99 -2.74 -9.76 -6.35
CA ALA A 99 -3.84 -10.69 -6.56
C ALA A 99 -5.06 -10.07 -7.26
N VAL A 100 -5.15 -8.73 -7.29
CA VAL A 100 -6.22 -8.02 -8.00
C VAL A 100 -5.95 -8.03 -9.50
N SER A 101 -6.87 -8.58 -10.26
CA SER A 101 -6.65 -8.89 -11.69
C SER A 101 -6.71 -7.70 -12.64
N GLY A 102 -7.44 -6.63 -12.28
CA GLY A 102 -7.59 -5.41 -13.08
C GLY A 102 -6.73 -4.25 -12.59
N VAL A 103 -6.77 -3.12 -13.31
CA VAL A 103 -6.13 -1.86 -12.92
C VAL A 103 -7.13 -0.76 -12.59
N ASP A 104 -8.43 -1.00 -12.76
CA ASP A 104 -9.50 -0.01 -12.55
C ASP A 104 -9.56 0.53 -11.10
N HIS A 105 -9.16 -0.29 -10.13
CA HIS A 105 -9.05 0.11 -8.72
C HIS A 105 -7.96 1.17 -8.51
N LEU A 106 -6.84 1.12 -9.24
CA LEU A 106 -5.73 2.09 -9.16
C LEU A 106 -6.09 3.46 -9.77
N GLU A 107 -7.18 3.56 -10.53
CA GLU A 107 -7.69 4.83 -11.08
C GLU A 107 -8.80 5.43 -10.20
N ARG A 108 -9.24 4.74 -9.12
CA ARG A 108 -10.28 5.23 -8.21
C ARG A 108 -9.70 6.03 -7.05
N PRO A 109 -10.04 7.32 -6.90
CA PRO A 109 -9.53 8.16 -5.81
C PRO A 109 -9.82 7.60 -4.42
N SER A 110 -10.97 6.92 -4.24
CA SER A 110 -11.33 6.30 -2.96
C SER A 110 -10.40 5.15 -2.59
N TYR A 111 -10.06 4.29 -3.54
CA TYR A 111 -9.13 3.17 -3.33
C TYR A 111 -7.71 3.67 -3.05
N LEU A 112 -7.20 4.60 -3.86
CA LEU A 112 -5.89 5.21 -3.66
C LEU A 112 -5.76 5.90 -2.30
N THR A 113 -6.83 6.57 -1.84
CA THR A 113 -6.86 7.19 -0.52
C THR A 113 -6.74 6.16 0.60
N GLU A 114 -7.48 5.04 0.51
CA GLU A 114 -7.40 3.98 1.53
C GLU A 114 -6.05 3.27 1.52
N LEU A 115 -5.48 3.06 0.33
CA LEU A 115 -4.14 2.46 0.16
C LEU A 115 -3.04 3.37 0.72
N ASP A 116 -3.07 4.68 0.42
CA ASP A 116 -2.10 5.66 0.94
C ASP A 116 -2.16 5.73 2.47
N LEU A 117 -3.37 5.82 3.05
CA LEU A 117 -3.56 5.80 4.48
C LEU A 117 -3.10 4.47 5.13
N LEU A 118 -3.24 3.35 4.43
CA LEU A 118 -2.71 2.06 4.88
C LEU A 118 -1.18 2.05 4.87
N GLN A 119 -0.56 2.50 3.79
CA GLN A 119 0.90 2.56 3.66
C GLN A 119 1.55 3.48 4.70
N GLN A 120 0.99 4.67 4.93
CA GLN A 120 1.49 5.61 5.95
C GLN A 120 1.44 5.02 7.37
N ASN A 121 0.50 4.12 7.63
CA ASN A 121 0.26 3.56 8.95
C ASN A 121 0.69 2.08 9.10
N LEU A 122 1.43 1.52 8.16
CA LEU A 122 1.89 0.12 8.21
C LEU A 122 2.68 -0.22 9.47
N ARG A 123 3.55 0.68 9.91
CA ARG A 123 4.33 0.50 11.14
C ARG A 123 3.45 0.39 12.40
N LEU A 124 2.29 1.04 12.42
CA LEU A 124 1.33 0.90 13.52
C LEU A 124 0.73 -0.50 13.56
N LEU A 125 0.42 -1.10 12.40
CA LEU A 125 -0.06 -2.47 12.30
C LEU A 125 1.00 -3.48 12.76
N GLY A 126 2.26 -3.31 12.34
CA GLY A 126 3.36 -4.16 12.78
C GLY A 126 3.56 -4.14 14.30
N ASN A 127 3.28 -3.01 14.94
CA ASN A 127 3.37 -2.87 16.40
C ASN A 127 2.11 -3.38 17.15
N ALA A 128 1.03 -3.74 16.43
CA ALA A 128 -0.25 -4.15 17.05
C ALA A 128 -0.14 -5.33 18.04
N PRO A 129 0.56 -6.45 17.74
CA PRO A 129 0.70 -7.55 18.69
C PRO A 129 1.37 -7.11 20.00
N ARG A 130 2.43 -6.31 19.91
CA ARG A 130 3.13 -5.75 21.07
C ARG A 130 2.21 -4.85 21.90
N GLN A 131 1.38 -4.01 21.27
CA GLN A 131 0.42 -3.15 21.94
C GLN A 131 -0.60 -3.96 22.76
N ILE A 132 -1.08 -5.07 22.21
CA ILE A 132 -2.01 -5.96 22.93
C ILE A 132 -1.31 -6.56 24.16
N LEU A 133 -0.08 -7.03 24.02
CA LEU A 133 0.71 -7.55 25.15
C LEU A 133 0.94 -6.49 26.24
N LEU A 134 1.20 -5.24 25.84
CA LEU A 134 1.31 -4.11 26.79
C LEU A 134 0.00 -3.85 27.54
N VAL A 135 -1.15 -3.97 26.88
CA VAL A 135 -2.46 -3.86 27.57
C VAL A 135 -2.63 -5.00 28.55
N ILE A 136 -2.29 -6.23 28.19
CA ILE A 136 -2.32 -7.37 29.12
C ILE A 136 -1.40 -7.12 30.31
N GLN A 137 -0.18 -6.62 30.09
CA GLN A 137 0.74 -6.23 31.17
C GLN A 137 0.12 -5.19 32.11
N VAL A 138 -0.50 -4.13 31.56
CA VAL A 138 -1.19 -3.11 32.35
C VAL A 138 -2.32 -3.68 33.17
N LEU A 139 -3.12 -4.58 32.59
CA LEU A 139 -4.22 -5.25 33.31
C LEU A 139 -3.71 -6.13 34.48
N VAL A 140 -2.68 -6.95 34.23
CA VAL A 140 -2.07 -7.79 35.26
C VAL A 140 -1.52 -6.95 36.40
N ARG A 141 -0.80 -5.88 36.08
CA ARG A 141 -0.23 -4.96 37.07
C ARG A 141 -1.32 -4.23 37.85
N THR A 142 -2.35 -3.72 37.18
CA THR A 142 -3.47 -3.03 37.84
C THR A 142 -4.21 -3.97 38.79
N LEU A 143 -4.50 -5.19 38.35
CA LEU A 143 -5.12 -6.20 39.19
C LEU A 143 -4.26 -6.50 40.43
N GLY A 144 -2.96 -6.66 40.28
CA GLY A 144 -2.04 -6.88 41.40
C GLY A 144 -2.06 -5.73 42.40
N ILE A 145 -2.06 -4.47 41.91
CA ILE A 145 -2.16 -3.26 42.78
C ILE A 145 -3.51 -3.26 43.52
N VAL A 146 -4.62 -3.51 42.83
CA VAL A 146 -5.96 -3.57 43.43
C VAL A 146 -6.02 -4.62 44.55
N VAL A 147 -5.51 -5.82 44.31
CA VAL A 147 -5.51 -6.92 45.27
C VAL A 147 -4.70 -6.54 46.52
N ILE A 148 -3.49 -6.00 46.35
CA ILE A 148 -2.66 -5.61 47.52
C ILE A 148 -3.31 -4.47 48.29
N LEU A 149 -3.84 -3.45 47.62
CA LEU A 149 -4.55 -2.34 48.30
C LEU A 149 -5.80 -2.83 49.03
N ALA A 150 -6.56 -3.75 48.46
CA ALA A 150 -7.75 -4.32 49.11
C ALA A 150 -7.41 -5.16 50.34
N VAL A 151 -6.26 -5.85 50.34
CA VAL A 151 -5.76 -6.59 51.51
C VAL A 151 -5.39 -5.64 52.66
N ILE A 152 -4.80 -4.45 52.36
CA ILE A 152 -4.48 -3.43 53.38
C ILE A 152 -5.77 -2.83 53.94
N TYR A 153 -6.67 -2.41 53.07
CA TYR A 153 -7.97 -1.88 53.41
C TYR A 153 -8.95 -1.97 52.23
N PRO A 154 -10.12 -2.63 52.38
CA PRO A 154 -11.04 -2.89 51.26
C PRO A 154 -11.46 -1.65 50.47
N LEU A 155 -11.62 -0.48 51.19
CA LEU A 155 -11.99 0.77 50.52
C LEU A 155 -10.89 1.30 49.59
N LEU A 156 -9.61 1.02 49.85
CA LEU A 156 -8.51 1.39 48.96
C LEU A 156 -8.52 0.61 47.66
N GLY A 157 -9.11 -0.59 47.65
CA GLY A 157 -9.32 -1.38 46.42
C GLY A 157 -10.22 -0.67 45.40
N VAL A 158 -11.03 0.31 45.81
CA VAL A 158 -11.88 1.13 44.95
C VAL A 158 -11.12 2.31 44.33
N LEU A 159 -10.01 2.72 44.93
CA LEU A 159 -9.23 3.90 44.49
C LEU A 159 -8.81 3.83 42.99
N PRO A 160 -8.43 2.68 42.42
CA PRO A 160 -8.13 2.59 40.98
C PRO A 160 -9.28 2.98 40.07
N LEU A 161 -10.55 2.97 40.53
CA LEU A 161 -11.70 3.47 39.75
C LEU A 161 -11.61 4.98 39.52
N ALA A 162 -10.96 5.73 40.39
CA ALA A 162 -10.69 7.15 40.18
C ALA A 162 -9.81 7.39 38.92
N ALA A 163 -9.11 6.35 38.44
CA ALA A 163 -8.38 6.35 37.17
C ALA A 163 -9.30 6.58 35.93
N LEU A 164 -10.59 6.41 36.09
CA LEU A 164 -11.55 6.71 34.99
C LEU A 164 -11.57 8.21 34.64
N PHE A 165 -11.26 9.13 35.61
CA PHE A 165 -11.24 10.57 35.34
C PHE A 165 -10.15 10.96 34.32
N PRO A 166 -8.84 10.64 34.53
CA PRO A 166 -7.83 10.94 33.51
C PRO A 166 -8.05 10.17 32.19
N VAL A 167 -8.58 8.95 32.23
CA VAL A 167 -8.94 8.21 31.00
C VAL A 167 -10.05 8.92 30.22
N ALA A 168 -11.05 9.45 30.89
CA ALA A 168 -12.11 10.24 30.25
C ALA A 168 -11.56 11.56 29.67
N GLY A 169 -10.69 12.26 30.41
CA GLY A 169 -10.00 13.45 29.94
C GLY A 169 -9.16 13.20 28.71
N GLU A 170 -8.40 12.10 28.69
CA GLU A 170 -7.60 11.72 27.53
C GLU A 170 -8.45 11.31 26.31
N ARG A 171 -9.56 10.60 26.52
CA ARG A 171 -10.53 10.31 25.45
C ARG A 171 -11.08 11.57 24.79
N LEU A 172 -11.44 12.56 25.62
CA LEU A 172 -11.92 13.86 25.14
C LEU A 172 -10.82 14.61 24.39
N SER A 173 -9.59 14.58 24.88
CA SER A 173 -8.39 15.13 24.22
C SER A 173 -8.18 14.51 22.83
N VAL A 174 -8.22 13.18 22.73
CA VAL A 174 -8.07 12.45 21.46
C VAL A 174 -9.21 12.81 20.50
N TRP A 175 -10.44 12.88 20.97
CA TRP A 175 -11.60 13.26 20.16
C TRP A 175 -11.48 14.69 19.61
N LEU A 176 -11.03 15.66 20.41
CA LEU A 176 -10.81 17.05 19.98
C LEU A 176 -9.75 17.13 18.90
N ARG A 177 -8.62 16.42 19.05
CA ARG A 177 -7.55 16.36 18.04
C ARG A 177 -8.04 15.74 16.75
N GLN A 178 -8.76 14.61 16.81
CA GLN A 178 -9.29 13.94 15.63
C GLN A 178 -10.25 14.84 14.84
N ARG A 179 -11.16 15.51 15.55
CA ARG A 179 -12.11 16.44 14.92
C ARG A 179 -11.40 17.64 14.25
N SER A 180 -10.29 18.09 14.85
CA SER A 180 -9.43 19.11 14.24
C SER A 180 -8.73 18.57 12.99
N ASP A 181 -8.17 17.36 13.04
CA ASP A 181 -7.49 16.72 11.91
C ASP A 181 -8.43 16.48 10.73
N GLU A 182 -9.67 16.05 10.99
CA GLU A 182 -10.69 15.89 9.95
C GLU A 182 -11.04 17.21 9.26
N ARG A 183 -11.19 18.29 10.04
CA ARG A 183 -11.49 19.62 9.50
C ARG A 183 -10.36 20.21 8.68
N LEU A 184 -9.12 19.91 9.03
CA LEU A 184 -7.93 20.46 8.40
C LEU A 184 -7.31 19.50 7.36
N ALA A 185 -7.95 18.36 7.09
CA ALA A 185 -7.42 17.33 6.21
C ALA A 185 -7.17 17.85 4.78
N ALA A 186 -8.08 18.68 4.25
CA ALA A 186 -7.92 19.28 2.91
C ALA A 186 -6.74 20.26 2.85
N ASP A 187 -6.62 21.15 3.85
CA ASP A 187 -5.51 22.11 3.92
C ASP A 187 -4.17 21.39 4.10
N ARG A 188 -4.13 20.33 4.94
CA ARG A 188 -2.93 19.51 5.14
C ARG A 188 -2.52 18.79 3.85
N ARG A 189 -3.47 18.21 3.11
CA ARG A 189 -3.19 17.55 1.84
C ARG A 189 -2.60 18.53 0.83
N LEU A 190 -3.22 19.70 0.67
CA LEU A 190 -2.71 20.72 -0.23
C LEU A 190 -1.32 21.24 0.20
N ALA A 191 -1.08 21.42 1.50
CA ALA A 191 0.24 21.81 2.01
C ALA A 191 1.32 20.76 1.70
N ASN A 192 1.00 19.47 1.86
CA ASN A 192 1.91 18.38 1.53
C ASN A 192 2.20 18.31 0.02
N GLU A 193 1.18 18.47 -0.82
CA GLU A 193 1.34 18.51 -2.28
C GLU A 193 2.22 19.67 -2.73
N LEU A 194 2.02 20.87 -2.18
CA LEU A 194 2.88 22.02 -2.45
C LEU A 194 4.33 21.79 -1.98
N PHE A 195 4.52 21.09 -0.86
CA PHE A 195 5.86 20.74 -0.39
C PHE A 195 6.53 19.73 -1.31
N GLU A 196 5.80 18.69 -1.75
CA GLU A 196 6.30 17.69 -2.69
C GLU A 196 6.67 18.31 -4.04
N LEU A 197 5.81 19.18 -4.59
CA LEU A 197 6.12 19.95 -5.80
C LEU A 197 7.41 20.77 -5.64
N ALA A 198 7.61 21.40 -4.48
CA ALA A 198 8.78 22.23 -4.22
C ALA A 198 10.08 21.44 -4.02
N THR A 199 10.00 20.18 -3.60
CA THR A 199 11.16 19.32 -3.25
C THR A 199 11.48 18.25 -4.27
N SER A 200 10.55 17.92 -5.19
CA SER A 200 10.77 16.92 -6.22
C SER A 200 11.56 17.46 -7.42
N ALA A 201 12.37 16.58 -8.02
CA ALA A 201 13.25 16.96 -9.14
C ALA A 201 12.49 17.26 -10.46
N GLY A 202 11.34 16.62 -10.67
CA GLY A 202 10.53 16.78 -11.88
C GLY A 202 10.08 18.23 -12.10
N PRO A 203 9.27 18.80 -11.19
CA PRO A 203 8.76 20.16 -11.29
C PRO A 203 9.81 21.27 -11.15
N ALA A 204 11.01 20.95 -10.63
CA ALA A 204 12.04 21.95 -10.30
C ALA A 204 12.44 22.84 -11.47
N LYS A 205 12.41 22.34 -12.71
CA LYS A 205 12.73 23.10 -13.92
C LYS A 205 11.67 24.17 -14.19
N GLU A 206 10.41 23.79 -14.17
CA GLU A 206 9.27 24.68 -14.44
C GLU A 206 9.13 25.73 -13.34
N LEU A 207 9.25 25.33 -12.06
CA LEU A 207 9.20 26.26 -10.93
C LEU A 207 10.26 27.37 -11.01
N ARG A 208 11.45 27.05 -11.54
CA ARG A 208 12.52 28.01 -11.72
C ARG A 208 12.31 28.91 -12.94
N VAL A 209 11.86 28.33 -14.07
CA VAL A 209 11.59 29.08 -15.30
C VAL A 209 10.45 30.08 -15.11
N PHE A 210 9.36 29.64 -14.46
CA PHE A 210 8.20 30.50 -14.22
C PHE A 210 8.35 31.41 -12.99
N GLY A 211 9.41 31.25 -12.18
CA GLY A 211 9.66 32.11 -11.01
C GLY A 211 8.63 31.95 -9.89
N VAL A 212 7.84 30.87 -9.88
CA VAL A 212 6.72 30.68 -8.96
C VAL A 212 7.10 30.13 -7.57
N SER A 213 8.37 29.92 -7.31
CA SER A 213 8.87 29.38 -6.03
C SER A 213 8.49 30.25 -4.82
N GLY A 214 8.44 31.58 -4.98
CA GLY A 214 8.01 32.52 -3.94
C GLY A 214 6.54 32.34 -3.56
N PRO A 215 5.61 32.54 -4.49
CA PRO A 215 4.17 32.38 -4.26
C PRO A 215 3.80 30.99 -3.71
N LEU A 216 4.38 29.91 -4.21
CA LEU A 216 4.14 28.55 -3.71
C LEU A 216 4.58 28.38 -2.26
N ARG A 217 5.77 28.89 -1.91
CA ARG A 217 6.27 28.88 -0.54
C ARG A 217 5.36 29.67 0.39
N ASP A 218 4.88 30.83 -0.03
CA ASP A 218 4.04 31.68 0.81
C ASP A 218 2.65 31.04 1.01
N ARG A 219 2.10 30.41 -0.03
CA ARG A 219 0.85 29.62 0.09
C ARG A 219 1.04 28.38 0.98
N HIS A 220 2.15 27.65 0.85
CA HIS A 220 2.47 26.54 1.75
C HIS A 220 2.57 27.02 3.21
N ARG A 221 3.24 28.16 3.46
CA ARG A 221 3.35 28.76 4.81
C ARG A 221 2.00 29.12 5.38
N GLU A 222 1.12 29.72 4.59
CA GLU A 222 -0.23 30.09 5.04
C GLU A 222 -1.05 28.86 5.43
N LEU A 223 -1.09 27.83 4.57
CA LEU A 223 -1.78 26.56 4.86
C LEU A 223 -1.18 25.88 6.08
N SER A 224 0.13 25.79 6.16
CA SER A 224 0.83 25.22 7.32
C SER A 224 0.51 25.96 8.61
N ARG A 225 0.46 27.30 8.61
CA ARG A 225 0.04 28.08 9.79
C ARG A 225 -1.38 27.78 10.21
N ARG A 226 -2.33 27.65 9.26
CA ARG A 226 -3.72 27.27 9.57
C ARG A 226 -3.78 25.88 10.21
N VAL A 227 -3.09 24.91 9.62
CA VAL A 227 -3.02 23.53 10.14
C VAL A 227 -2.40 23.53 11.54
N PHE A 228 -1.22 24.15 11.73
CA PHE A 228 -0.56 24.17 13.03
C PHE A 228 -1.34 24.92 14.09
N SER A 229 -1.96 26.06 13.76
CA SER A 229 -2.77 26.80 14.73
C SER A 229 -4.03 26.04 15.15
N GLY A 230 -4.68 25.35 14.23
CA GLY A 230 -5.84 24.51 14.52
C GLY A 230 -5.48 23.29 15.37
N THR A 231 -4.41 22.58 15.02
CA THR A 231 -3.92 21.43 15.80
C THR A 231 -3.37 21.86 17.18
N ALA A 232 -2.71 23.03 17.27
CA ALA A 232 -2.23 23.58 18.55
C ALA A 232 -3.40 23.89 19.49
N ARG A 233 -4.46 24.57 18.99
CA ARG A 233 -5.67 24.85 19.80
C ARG A 233 -6.33 23.57 20.30
N ALA A 234 -6.50 22.58 19.43
CA ALA A 234 -7.06 21.28 19.84
C ALA A 234 -6.18 20.56 20.87
N SER A 235 -4.86 20.67 20.73
CA SER A 235 -3.90 20.08 21.69
C SER A 235 -3.93 20.77 23.04
N VAL A 236 -4.03 22.11 23.06
CA VAL A 236 -4.14 22.87 24.32
C VAL A 236 -5.46 22.55 25.03
N LEU A 237 -6.58 22.60 24.33
CA LEU A 237 -7.89 22.23 24.89
C LEU A 237 -7.89 20.79 25.40
N GLY A 238 -7.35 19.87 24.60
CA GLY A 238 -7.20 18.48 25.02
C GLY A 238 -6.31 18.31 26.25
N GLY A 239 -5.21 19.07 26.32
CA GLY A 239 -4.33 19.10 27.50
C GLY A 239 -5.04 19.62 28.78
N LEU A 240 -5.88 20.65 28.65
CA LEU A 240 -6.69 21.14 29.76
C LEU A 240 -7.70 20.09 30.25
N CYS A 241 -8.37 19.39 29.32
CA CYS A 241 -9.28 18.29 29.67
C CYS A 241 -8.52 17.14 30.39
N GLY A 242 -7.33 16.80 29.92
CA GLY A 242 -6.46 15.83 30.57
C GLY A 242 -6.05 16.28 31.98
N ALA A 243 -5.60 17.54 32.12
CA ALA A 243 -5.20 18.12 33.40
C ALA A 243 -6.36 18.12 34.41
N ALA A 244 -7.58 18.45 33.98
CA ALA A 244 -8.77 18.39 34.84
C ALA A 244 -9.03 16.98 35.36
N GLY A 245 -8.93 15.95 34.48
CA GLY A 245 -9.02 14.55 34.87
C GLY A 245 -7.97 14.14 35.90
N TRP A 246 -6.72 14.59 35.72
CA TRP A 246 -5.64 14.35 36.66
C TRP A 246 -5.83 15.05 38.01
N LEU A 247 -6.39 16.27 38.05
CA LEU A 247 -6.71 16.98 39.31
C LEU A 247 -7.77 16.22 40.10
N LEU A 248 -8.81 15.71 39.47
CA LEU A 248 -9.84 14.90 40.11
C LEU A 248 -9.26 13.59 40.67
N PHE A 249 -8.39 12.93 39.89
CA PHE A 249 -7.67 11.76 40.38
C PHE A 249 -6.79 12.08 41.58
N ALA A 250 -6.03 13.19 41.54
CA ALA A 250 -5.19 13.62 42.65
C ALA A 250 -5.99 13.91 43.94
N GLY A 251 -7.18 14.48 43.81
CA GLY A 251 -8.09 14.66 44.95
C GLY A 251 -8.52 13.33 45.61
N ALA A 252 -8.93 12.37 44.78
CA ALA A 252 -9.26 11.00 45.24
C ALA A 252 -8.04 10.30 45.88
N PHE A 253 -6.85 10.52 45.32
CA PHE A 253 -5.59 10.01 45.83
C PHE A 253 -5.26 10.54 47.21
N VAL A 254 -5.32 11.89 47.42
CA VAL A 254 -5.06 12.52 48.69
C VAL A 254 -6.05 12.04 49.76
N ALA A 255 -7.33 11.92 49.42
CA ALA A 255 -8.35 11.37 50.28
C ALA A 255 -8.05 9.91 50.70
N GLY A 256 -7.60 9.08 49.77
CA GLY A 256 -7.20 7.71 50.07
C GLY A 256 -6.00 7.61 51.00
N ILE A 257 -4.96 8.44 50.80
CA ILE A 257 -3.81 8.50 51.71
C ILE A 257 -4.24 8.99 53.11
N ALA A 258 -5.07 10.03 53.19
CA ALA A 258 -5.55 10.56 54.46
C ALA A 258 -6.24 9.48 55.31
N VAL A 259 -7.06 8.62 54.68
CA VAL A 259 -7.70 7.48 55.37
C VAL A 259 -6.66 6.53 55.97
N VAL A 260 -5.59 6.18 55.24
CA VAL A 260 -4.56 5.25 55.72
C VAL A 260 -3.73 5.90 56.86
N VAL A 261 -3.41 7.19 56.75
CA VAL A 261 -2.65 7.95 57.78
C VAL A 261 -3.46 8.01 59.07
N VAL A 262 -4.75 8.35 59.03
CA VAL A 262 -5.63 8.36 60.21
C VAL A 262 -5.67 6.97 60.87
N ARG A 263 -5.80 5.90 60.10
CA ARG A 263 -5.78 4.54 60.60
C ARG A 263 -4.45 4.13 61.26
N ALA A 264 -3.33 4.62 60.69
CA ALA A 264 -2.02 4.40 61.29
C ALA A 264 -1.90 5.16 62.63
N ALA A 265 -2.45 6.38 62.73
CA ALA A 265 -2.49 7.15 63.97
C ALA A 265 -3.37 6.47 65.05
N ASP A 266 -4.45 5.80 64.63
CA ASP A 266 -5.32 5.02 65.53
C ASP A 266 -4.71 3.62 65.89
N GLY A 267 -3.49 3.33 65.46
CA GLY A 267 -2.79 2.06 65.75
C GLY A 267 -3.34 0.84 65.02
N THR A 268 -4.26 1.02 64.08
CA THR A 268 -4.90 -0.08 63.31
C THR A 268 -4.17 -0.44 62.02
N ALA A 269 -3.15 0.32 61.61
CA ALA A 269 -2.28 0.04 60.46
C ALA A 269 -0.80 0.27 60.83
N SER A 270 0.12 -0.49 60.18
CA SER A 270 1.57 -0.27 60.35
C SER A 270 2.05 0.94 59.53
N VAL A 271 3.17 1.55 59.94
CA VAL A 271 3.82 2.60 59.15
C VAL A 271 4.25 2.08 57.80
N GLY A 272 4.69 0.81 57.69
CA GLY A 272 4.99 0.15 56.46
C GLY A 272 3.77 0.06 55.54
N ALA A 273 2.56 -0.15 56.06
CA ALA A 273 1.32 -0.13 55.29
C ALA A 273 1.02 1.25 54.67
N VAL A 274 1.34 2.34 55.38
CA VAL A 274 1.22 3.71 54.85
C VAL A 274 2.14 3.89 53.64
N VAL A 275 3.44 3.52 53.77
CA VAL A 275 4.42 3.64 52.69
C VAL A 275 4.07 2.75 51.51
N LEU A 276 3.57 1.53 51.78
CA LEU A 276 3.09 0.63 50.76
C LEU A 276 1.90 1.23 49.99
N ALA A 277 0.91 1.80 50.69
CA ALA A 277 -0.23 2.45 50.07
C ALA A 277 0.21 3.65 49.19
N VAL A 278 1.06 4.53 49.70
CA VAL A 278 1.58 5.68 48.94
C VAL A 278 2.31 5.24 47.66
N THR A 279 3.22 4.27 47.80
CA THR A 279 3.99 3.77 46.64
C THR A 279 3.12 3.05 45.60
N LEU A 280 2.16 2.25 46.00
CA LEU A 280 1.24 1.55 45.09
C LEU A 280 0.34 2.55 44.36
N VAL A 281 -0.14 3.60 45.02
CA VAL A 281 -1.00 4.59 44.39
C VAL A 281 -0.20 5.48 43.41
N GLN A 282 1.05 5.87 43.75
CA GLN A 282 1.93 6.52 42.77
C GLN A 282 2.16 5.65 41.54
N ARG A 283 2.33 4.35 41.71
CA ARG A 283 2.45 3.40 40.58
C ARG A 283 1.15 3.27 39.80
N ALA A 284 0.00 3.24 40.47
CA ALA A 284 -1.30 3.25 39.81
C ALA A 284 -1.48 4.49 38.91
N GLN A 285 -0.99 5.66 39.36
CA GLN A 285 -0.99 6.89 38.57
C GLN A 285 -0.24 6.71 37.23
N LEU A 286 0.99 6.18 37.27
CA LEU A 286 1.76 5.91 36.04
C LEU A 286 1.07 4.89 35.13
N GLN A 287 0.41 3.87 35.70
CA GLN A 287 -0.34 2.85 34.96
C GLN A 287 -1.52 3.43 34.21
N VAL A 288 -2.25 4.37 34.81
CA VAL A 288 -3.39 5.04 34.18
C VAL A 288 -2.97 5.77 32.91
N GLY A 289 -1.85 6.52 32.97
CA GLY A 289 -1.29 7.19 31.80
C GLY A 289 -0.91 6.20 30.70
N GLN A 290 -0.25 5.09 31.07
CA GLN A 290 0.11 4.04 30.11
C GLN A 290 -1.12 3.33 29.51
N ALA A 291 -2.15 3.06 30.34
CA ALA A 291 -3.41 2.48 29.87
C ALA A 291 -4.14 3.40 28.89
N ALA A 292 -4.24 4.69 29.21
CA ALA A 292 -4.87 5.68 28.34
C ALA A 292 -4.15 5.79 26.99
N ALA A 293 -2.82 5.89 26.99
CA ALA A 293 -2.00 5.91 25.79
C ALA A 293 -2.16 4.61 24.95
N ALA A 294 -2.12 3.45 25.61
CA ALA A 294 -2.29 2.16 24.96
C ALA A 294 -3.68 2.03 24.29
N ILE A 295 -4.75 2.46 24.98
CA ILE A 295 -6.11 2.47 24.41
C ILE A 295 -6.17 3.40 23.20
N GLY A 296 -5.58 4.60 23.26
CA GLY A 296 -5.54 5.53 22.14
C GLY A 296 -4.84 4.95 20.92
N GLN A 297 -3.68 4.32 21.11
CA GLN A 297 -2.95 3.65 20.04
C GLN A 297 -3.73 2.45 19.45
N LEU A 298 -4.38 1.66 20.30
CA LEU A 298 -5.20 0.54 19.86
C LEU A 298 -6.38 0.99 19.02
N LEU A 299 -7.03 2.10 19.33
CA LEU A 299 -8.12 2.64 18.52
C LEU A 299 -7.62 3.09 17.13
N THR A 300 -6.44 3.69 17.07
CA THR A 300 -5.80 4.06 15.78
C THR A 300 -5.41 2.82 14.98
N THR A 301 -4.77 1.85 15.61
CA THR A 301 -4.42 0.55 15.01
C THR A 301 -5.66 -0.19 14.50
N ALA A 302 -6.79 -0.09 15.23
CA ALA A 302 -8.05 -0.68 14.86
C ALA A 302 -8.62 -0.14 13.54
N ARG A 303 -8.46 1.14 13.29
CA ARG A 303 -8.90 1.78 12.03
C ARG A 303 -8.04 1.31 10.87
N THR A 304 -6.72 1.30 11.05
CA THR A 304 -5.79 0.83 10.04
C THR A 304 -5.97 -0.68 9.76
N ALA A 305 -6.24 -1.48 10.79
CA ALA A 305 -6.54 -2.90 10.63
C ALA A 305 -7.82 -3.16 9.81
N ARG A 306 -8.85 -2.32 9.96
CA ARG A 306 -10.05 -2.40 9.12
C ARG A 306 -9.75 -2.13 7.65
N ARG A 307 -8.83 -1.21 7.34
CA ARG A 307 -8.40 -0.96 5.96
C ARG A 307 -7.69 -2.16 5.36
N LEU A 308 -6.82 -2.82 6.15
CA LEU A 308 -6.16 -4.05 5.70
C LEU A 308 -7.16 -5.17 5.43
N LEU A 309 -8.11 -5.40 6.33
CA LEU A 309 -9.15 -6.40 6.13
C LEU A 309 -10.03 -6.07 4.92
N TRP A 310 -10.36 -4.79 4.72
CA TRP A 310 -11.07 -4.35 3.52
C TRP A 310 -10.28 -4.64 2.24
N LEU A 311 -8.95 -4.46 2.24
CA LEU A 311 -8.10 -4.80 1.09
C LEU A 311 -8.09 -6.31 0.83
N GLU A 312 -8.02 -7.13 1.88
CA GLU A 312 -8.13 -8.59 1.79
C GLU A 312 -9.49 -9.01 1.21
N ASP A 313 -10.59 -8.40 1.69
CA ASP A 313 -11.95 -8.64 1.19
C ASP A 313 -12.08 -8.18 -0.28
N TYR A 314 -11.48 -7.04 -0.64
CA TYR A 314 -11.47 -6.53 -2.01
C TYR A 314 -10.76 -7.48 -2.97
N ALA A 315 -9.56 -7.95 -2.62
CA ALA A 315 -8.80 -8.91 -3.41
C ALA A 315 -9.51 -10.28 -3.50
N ALA A 316 -10.22 -10.70 -2.45
CA ALA A 316 -11.04 -11.90 -2.48
C ALA A 316 -12.26 -11.74 -3.40
N ALA A 317 -12.91 -10.57 -3.37
CA ALA A 317 -14.04 -10.26 -4.22
C ALA A 317 -13.65 -10.19 -5.71
N ASP A 318 -12.48 -9.65 -6.04
CA ASP A 318 -11.99 -9.60 -7.42
C ASP A 318 -11.75 -11.00 -7.98
N ARG A 319 -11.28 -11.93 -7.16
CA ARG A 319 -11.17 -13.35 -7.53
C ARG A 319 -12.54 -13.98 -7.85
N ALA A 320 -13.62 -13.53 -7.20
CA ALA A 320 -14.99 -13.96 -7.50
C ALA A 320 -15.57 -13.30 -8.76
N GLY A 321 -15.01 -12.17 -9.18
CA GLY A 321 -15.35 -11.41 -10.38
C GLY A 321 -15.21 -9.90 -10.16
N PRO A 322 -14.62 -9.15 -11.10
CA PRO A 322 -14.35 -7.70 -10.93
C PRO A 322 -15.61 -6.86 -10.67
N ALA A 323 -16.78 -7.31 -11.11
CA ALA A 323 -18.05 -6.66 -10.79
C ALA A 323 -18.38 -6.70 -9.29
N ALA A 324 -18.04 -7.81 -8.61
CA ALA A 324 -18.23 -7.96 -7.16
C ALA A 324 -17.29 -7.03 -6.37
N ALA A 325 -16.04 -6.89 -6.79
CA ALA A 325 -15.09 -5.98 -6.19
C ALA A 325 -15.51 -4.51 -6.33
N ARG A 326 -16.10 -4.11 -7.47
CA ARG A 326 -16.61 -2.76 -7.70
C ARG A 326 -17.75 -2.37 -6.76
N GLY A 327 -18.55 -3.34 -6.31
CA GLY A 327 -19.67 -3.12 -5.39
C GLY A 327 -19.27 -2.98 -3.93
N LEU A 328 -18.00 -3.19 -3.54
CA LEU A 328 -17.55 -3.05 -2.15
C LEU A 328 -17.48 -1.58 -1.73
N PRO A 329 -18.13 -1.20 -0.61
CA PRO A 329 -18.03 0.14 -0.07
C PRO A 329 -16.61 0.44 0.44
N PRO A 330 -16.19 1.71 0.55
CA PRO A 330 -14.91 2.09 1.14
C PRO A 330 -14.80 1.58 2.59
N ALA A 331 -13.57 1.36 3.07
CA ALA A 331 -13.25 0.70 4.35
C ALA A 331 -13.89 1.29 5.62
N GLY A 332 -14.50 2.48 5.52
CA GLY A 332 -15.23 3.15 6.61
C GLY A 332 -16.71 2.80 6.72
N ALA A 333 -17.31 2.15 5.72
CA ALA A 333 -18.71 1.74 5.75
C ALA A 333 -18.84 0.31 6.30
N ALA A 334 -19.91 0.08 7.08
CA ALA A 334 -20.11 -1.17 7.83
C ALA A 334 -20.25 -2.42 6.93
N GLY A 335 -19.74 -3.53 7.45
CA GLY A 335 -19.63 -4.87 6.89
C GLY A 335 -20.62 -5.31 5.82
N GLY A 336 -20.07 -5.78 4.70
CA GLY A 336 -20.80 -6.50 3.67
C GLY A 336 -20.80 -8.03 3.93
N PRO A 337 -21.76 -8.77 3.38
CA PRO A 337 -21.85 -10.21 3.52
C PRO A 337 -20.71 -10.92 2.80
N GLY A 338 -20.26 -12.06 3.34
CA GLY A 338 -19.26 -12.91 2.73
C GLY A 338 -19.63 -13.33 1.30
N LEU A 339 -18.67 -13.24 0.40
CA LEU A 339 -18.84 -13.50 -1.03
C LEU A 339 -18.80 -15.01 -1.35
N PRO A 340 -19.52 -15.46 -2.38
CA PRO A 340 -19.47 -16.83 -2.82
C PRO A 340 -18.09 -17.18 -3.44
N PRO A 341 -17.67 -18.46 -3.43
CA PRO A 341 -16.40 -18.88 -4.02
C PRO A 341 -16.37 -18.63 -5.54
N ALA A 342 -15.19 -18.26 -6.04
CA ALA A 342 -14.97 -18.02 -7.47
C ALA A 342 -15.26 -19.27 -8.31
N ALA A 343 -15.98 -19.11 -9.39
CA ALA A 343 -16.13 -20.15 -10.40
C ALA A 343 -14.75 -20.45 -11.04
N ALA A 344 -14.49 -21.73 -11.34
CA ALA A 344 -13.26 -22.13 -12.04
C ALA A 344 -13.25 -21.49 -13.45
N ARG A 345 -12.26 -20.63 -13.72
CA ARG A 345 -12.06 -20.00 -15.02
C ARG A 345 -11.30 -20.94 -15.95
N GLY A 346 -11.64 -20.92 -17.25
CA GLY A 346 -10.96 -21.70 -18.27
C GLY A 346 -9.54 -21.18 -18.54
N LEU A 347 -8.66 -22.05 -19.04
CA LEU A 347 -7.35 -21.62 -19.54
C LEU A 347 -7.50 -21.01 -20.93
N PRO A 348 -6.70 -19.99 -21.29
CA PRO A 348 -6.65 -19.47 -22.65
C PRO A 348 -6.18 -20.56 -23.64
N PRO A 349 -6.57 -20.49 -24.92
CA PRO A 349 -6.14 -21.45 -25.90
C PRO A 349 -4.62 -21.45 -26.08
N ALA A 350 -4.03 -22.62 -26.34
CA ALA A 350 -2.59 -22.72 -26.63
C ALA A 350 -2.22 -22.06 -27.99
N VAL A 351 -3.15 -22.07 -28.94
CA VAL A 351 -3.03 -21.51 -30.28
C VAL A 351 -4.33 -20.82 -30.63
N LEU A 352 -4.27 -19.62 -31.20
CA LEU A 352 -5.43 -18.96 -31.78
C LEU A 352 -5.70 -19.54 -33.18
N ARG A 353 -6.94 -19.99 -33.41
CA ARG A 353 -7.38 -20.56 -34.70
C ARG A 353 -8.23 -19.59 -35.50
N ARG A 354 -9.12 -18.85 -34.82
CA ARG A 354 -9.99 -17.85 -35.42
C ARG A 354 -9.46 -16.46 -35.19
N GLY A 355 -9.02 -16.19 -33.97
CA GLY A 355 -8.51 -14.90 -33.55
C GLY A 355 -9.32 -14.30 -32.40
N ILE A 356 -9.28 -12.97 -32.30
CA ILE A 356 -9.94 -12.20 -31.25
C ILE A 356 -11.11 -11.41 -31.87
N THR A 357 -12.31 -11.53 -31.29
CA THR A 357 -13.51 -10.82 -31.75
C THR A 357 -14.04 -9.92 -30.64
N LEU A 358 -14.22 -8.66 -30.94
CA LEU A 358 -15.01 -7.75 -30.11
C LEU A 358 -16.42 -7.72 -30.66
N ARG A 359 -17.44 -7.88 -29.82
CA ARG A 359 -18.86 -7.90 -30.18
C ARG A 359 -19.61 -6.89 -29.36
N GLU A 360 -20.10 -5.82 -30.00
CA GLU A 360 -20.87 -4.72 -29.40
C GLU A 360 -20.20 -4.13 -28.16
N VAL A 361 -18.86 -4.02 -28.15
CA VAL A 361 -18.08 -3.63 -26.99
C VAL A 361 -18.24 -2.14 -26.72
N SER A 362 -18.79 -1.82 -25.54
CA SER A 362 -18.84 -0.46 -25.01
C SER A 362 -18.10 -0.35 -23.71
N PHE A 363 -17.44 0.78 -23.47
CA PHE A 363 -16.68 1.02 -22.27
C PHE A 363 -16.60 2.49 -21.89
N GLY A 364 -16.75 2.78 -20.60
CA GLY A 364 -16.47 4.08 -19.97
C GLY A 364 -15.68 3.90 -18.67
N TYR A 365 -14.77 4.83 -18.38
CA TYR A 365 -13.99 4.79 -17.14
C TYR A 365 -14.86 5.14 -15.92
N PRO A 366 -14.74 4.40 -14.80
CA PRO A 366 -15.46 4.74 -13.56
C PRO A 366 -14.89 6.04 -12.92
N PRO A 367 -15.68 6.77 -12.03
CA PRO A 367 -17.02 6.40 -11.59
C PRO A 367 -18.15 6.80 -12.55
N ASP A 368 -18.04 7.90 -13.30
CA ASP A 368 -19.11 8.46 -14.13
C ASP A 368 -18.59 8.91 -15.50
N GLY A 369 -17.52 8.28 -15.98
CA GLY A 369 -16.95 8.59 -17.29
C GLY A 369 -17.93 8.29 -18.41
N GLY A 370 -18.09 9.22 -19.35
CA GLY A 370 -18.84 8.98 -20.58
C GLY A 370 -18.25 7.79 -21.35
N LEU A 371 -19.01 7.25 -22.30
CA LEU A 371 -18.53 6.17 -23.17
C LEU A 371 -17.30 6.65 -23.95
N VAL A 372 -16.21 5.91 -23.81
CA VAL A 372 -14.96 6.07 -24.60
C VAL A 372 -14.98 5.15 -25.81
N LEU A 373 -15.60 3.96 -25.65
CA LEU A 373 -15.89 3.03 -26.74
C LEU A 373 -17.40 2.79 -26.73
N ASP A 374 -18.00 2.76 -27.92
CA ASP A 374 -19.45 2.67 -28.09
C ASP A 374 -19.80 1.68 -29.23
N GLY A 375 -20.25 0.48 -28.84
CA GLY A 375 -20.70 -0.55 -29.77
C GLY A 375 -19.61 -0.99 -30.76
N VAL A 376 -18.39 -1.26 -30.28
CA VAL A 376 -17.27 -1.66 -31.12
C VAL A 376 -17.42 -3.12 -31.57
N ASP A 377 -17.55 -3.31 -32.87
CA ASP A 377 -17.55 -4.62 -33.53
C ASP A 377 -16.35 -4.77 -34.47
N VAL A 378 -15.44 -5.71 -34.15
CA VAL A 378 -14.28 -6.02 -34.98
C VAL A 378 -13.78 -7.44 -34.77
N HIS A 379 -13.29 -8.06 -35.84
CA HIS A 379 -12.58 -9.33 -35.79
C HIS A 379 -11.11 -9.13 -36.15
N LEU A 380 -10.22 -9.54 -35.24
CA LEU A 380 -8.76 -9.59 -35.46
C LEU A 380 -8.40 -11.03 -35.81
N PRO A 381 -8.07 -11.32 -37.06
CA PRO A 381 -7.83 -12.70 -37.51
C PRO A 381 -6.58 -13.31 -36.88
N ALA A 382 -6.62 -14.61 -36.59
CA ALA A 382 -5.45 -15.33 -36.11
C ALA A 382 -4.28 -15.21 -37.11
N GLY A 383 -3.10 -14.93 -36.58
CA GLY A 383 -1.89 -14.76 -37.36
C GLY A 383 -1.78 -13.41 -38.11
N ALA A 384 -2.73 -12.48 -37.97
CA ALA A 384 -2.70 -11.20 -38.67
C ALA A 384 -1.85 -10.15 -37.97
N ALA A 385 -1.24 -9.26 -38.78
CA ALA A 385 -0.79 -7.96 -38.33
C ALA A 385 -1.93 -6.95 -38.49
N VAL A 386 -2.37 -6.39 -37.39
CA VAL A 386 -3.49 -5.44 -37.36
C VAL A 386 -2.97 -4.06 -36.95
N ALA A 387 -3.27 -3.04 -37.74
CA ALA A 387 -3.00 -1.65 -37.38
C ALA A 387 -4.29 -0.98 -36.88
N LEU A 388 -4.21 -0.36 -35.73
CA LEU A 388 -5.29 0.47 -35.15
C LEU A 388 -4.96 1.94 -35.36
N VAL A 389 -5.79 2.62 -36.16
CA VAL A 389 -5.61 4.03 -36.53
C VAL A 389 -6.78 4.87 -36.04
N GLY A 390 -6.54 6.12 -35.73
CA GLY A 390 -7.56 7.07 -35.31
C GLY A 390 -6.95 8.31 -34.68
N GLU A 391 -7.75 9.34 -34.49
CA GLU A 391 -7.32 10.58 -33.84
C GLU A 391 -6.91 10.38 -32.36
N ASN A 392 -6.24 11.38 -31.79
CA ASN A 392 -5.96 11.38 -30.35
C ASN A 392 -7.27 11.44 -29.57
N GLY A 393 -7.40 10.56 -28.56
CA GLY A 393 -8.65 10.45 -27.79
C GLY A 393 -9.72 9.55 -28.41
N ALA A 394 -9.53 8.96 -29.59
CA ALA A 394 -10.50 8.07 -30.23
C ALA A 394 -10.80 6.77 -29.46
N GLY A 395 -10.00 6.42 -28.43
CA GLY A 395 -10.19 5.21 -27.62
C GLY A 395 -9.20 4.08 -27.91
N LYS A 396 -8.15 4.30 -28.70
CA LYS A 396 -7.14 3.27 -29.08
C LYS A 396 -6.50 2.58 -27.88
N THR A 397 -5.94 3.34 -26.95
CA THR A 397 -5.32 2.80 -25.73
C THR A 397 -6.35 2.11 -24.83
N THR A 398 -7.60 2.57 -24.83
CA THR A 398 -8.71 1.90 -24.12
C THR A 398 -8.99 0.52 -24.71
N LEU A 399 -9.00 0.41 -26.04
CA LEU A 399 -9.17 -0.87 -26.73
C LEU A 399 -8.03 -1.84 -26.36
N VAL A 400 -6.79 -1.37 -26.35
CA VAL A 400 -5.61 -2.14 -25.91
C VAL A 400 -5.79 -2.65 -24.47
N LYS A 401 -6.23 -1.79 -23.55
CA LYS A 401 -6.47 -2.15 -22.14
C LYS A 401 -7.56 -3.22 -22.00
N LEU A 402 -8.59 -3.22 -22.84
CA LEU A 402 -9.64 -4.26 -22.89
C LEU A 402 -9.09 -5.59 -23.42
N LEU A 403 -8.31 -5.58 -24.50
CA LEU A 403 -7.70 -6.77 -25.09
C LEU A 403 -6.72 -7.47 -24.14
N THR A 404 -6.01 -6.71 -23.31
CA THR A 404 -5.10 -7.25 -22.27
C THR A 404 -5.83 -7.70 -20.99
N GLY A 405 -7.15 -7.50 -20.93
CA GLY A 405 -7.95 -7.82 -19.74
C GLY A 405 -7.64 -6.93 -18.52
N MET A 406 -7.04 -5.73 -18.72
CA MET A 406 -6.85 -4.74 -17.65
C MET A 406 -8.18 -4.17 -17.19
N TYR A 407 -9.13 -4.05 -18.11
CA TYR A 407 -10.51 -3.66 -17.87
C TYR A 407 -11.46 -4.68 -18.49
N GLN A 408 -12.68 -4.68 -17.96
CA GLN A 408 -13.80 -5.40 -18.60
C GLN A 408 -14.70 -4.40 -19.32
N PRO A 409 -15.28 -4.76 -20.48
CA PRO A 409 -16.24 -3.92 -21.15
C PRO A 409 -17.46 -3.67 -20.25
N THR A 410 -18.07 -2.50 -20.38
CA THR A 410 -19.31 -2.15 -19.69
C THR A 410 -20.50 -2.86 -20.33
N ALA A 411 -20.45 -3.06 -21.65
CA ALA A 411 -21.41 -3.86 -22.43
C ALA A 411 -20.67 -4.57 -23.57
N GLY A 412 -21.28 -5.63 -24.10
CA GLY A 412 -20.65 -6.47 -25.12
C GLY A 412 -19.60 -7.43 -24.55
N GLN A 413 -18.81 -8.05 -25.43
CA GLN A 413 -17.85 -9.10 -25.06
C GLN A 413 -16.59 -9.07 -25.95
N VAL A 414 -15.44 -9.36 -25.31
CA VAL A 414 -14.19 -9.72 -26.02
C VAL A 414 -14.10 -11.24 -26.03
N LEU A 415 -13.98 -11.84 -27.22
CA LEU A 415 -13.98 -13.28 -27.42
C LEU A 415 -12.63 -13.74 -27.97
N LEU A 416 -12.02 -14.76 -27.37
CA LEU A 416 -10.84 -15.48 -27.87
C LEU A 416 -11.31 -16.81 -28.49
N ASP A 417 -11.15 -16.95 -29.78
CA ASP A 417 -11.67 -18.11 -30.54
C ASP A 417 -13.16 -18.45 -30.29
N GLY A 418 -13.92 -17.44 -29.85
CA GLY A 418 -15.35 -17.56 -29.50
C GLY A 418 -15.63 -17.77 -28.03
N VAL A 419 -14.61 -17.87 -27.17
CA VAL A 419 -14.76 -17.95 -25.70
C VAL A 419 -14.61 -16.54 -25.09
N PRO A 420 -15.55 -16.09 -24.25
CA PRO A 420 -15.42 -14.79 -23.60
C PRO A 420 -14.15 -14.69 -22.75
N LEU A 421 -13.41 -13.60 -22.89
CA LEU A 421 -12.20 -13.33 -22.10
C LEU A 421 -12.51 -13.27 -20.59
N ALA A 422 -13.72 -12.86 -20.22
CA ALA A 422 -14.17 -12.81 -18.82
C ALA A 422 -14.24 -14.21 -18.17
N ASP A 423 -14.44 -15.27 -18.97
CA ASP A 423 -14.55 -16.66 -18.52
C ASP A 423 -13.18 -17.35 -18.44
N LEU A 424 -12.12 -16.68 -18.90
CA LEU A 424 -10.75 -17.20 -18.91
C LEU A 424 -9.95 -16.70 -17.71
N ASP A 425 -8.90 -17.45 -17.36
CA ASP A 425 -7.90 -17.01 -16.39
C ASP A 425 -7.07 -15.86 -17.00
N LEU A 426 -7.29 -14.64 -16.49
CA LEU A 426 -6.62 -13.43 -16.97
C LEU A 426 -5.11 -13.42 -16.67
N ALA A 427 -4.65 -14.11 -15.63
CA ALA A 427 -3.22 -14.24 -15.38
C ALA A 427 -2.56 -15.10 -16.45
N ALA A 428 -3.14 -16.26 -16.75
CA ALA A 428 -2.69 -17.13 -17.82
C ALA A 428 -2.80 -16.46 -19.21
N TRP A 429 -3.84 -15.62 -19.45
CA TRP A 429 -3.93 -14.82 -20.68
C TRP A 429 -2.78 -13.82 -20.80
N ARG A 430 -2.46 -13.10 -19.73
CA ARG A 430 -1.36 -12.14 -19.73
C ARG A 430 0.00 -12.78 -19.89
N GLU A 431 0.19 -14.01 -19.42
CA GLU A 431 1.39 -14.80 -19.73
C GLU A 431 1.55 -15.09 -21.22
N ARG A 432 0.45 -15.07 -21.97
CA ARG A 432 0.44 -15.26 -23.43
C ARG A 432 0.34 -13.95 -24.21
N THR A 433 0.39 -12.80 -23.52
CA THR A 433 0.32 -11.46 -24.11
C THR A 433 1.64 -10.73 -23.86
N ALA A 434 2.17 -10.06 -24.88
CA ALA A 434 3.29 -9.15 -24.78
C ALA A 434 2.85 -7.74 -25.18
N ALA A 435 3.29 -6.71 -24.47
CA ALA A 435 2.88 -5.35 -24.77
C ALA A 435 4.00 -4.33 -24.49
N THR A 436 4.08 -3.33 -25.37
CA THR A 436 4.83 -2.10 -25.12
C THR A 436 3.85 -0.94 -25.17
N PHE A 437 3.73 -0.21 -24.06
CA PHE A 437 2.80 0.92 -23.92
C PHE A 437 3.51 2.24 -24.21
N GLN A 438 2.76 3.24 -24.63
CA GLN A 438 3.26 4.60 -24.89
C GLN A 438 3.86 5.24 -23.61
N ASP A 439 3.20 5.05 -22.47
CA ASP A 439 3.59 5.52 -21.14
C ASP A 439 4.40 4.46 -20.36
N PHE A 440 5.40 3.88 -20.99
CA PHE A 440 6.21 2.81 -20.39
C PHE A 440 6.91 3.24 -19.10
N VAL A 441 6.97 2.32 -18.13
CA VAL A 441 7.65 2.53 -16.86
C VAL A 441 9.17 2.43 -17.02
N ARG A 442 9.90 3.42 -16.48
CA ARG A 442 11.35 3.41 -16.36
C ARG A 442 11.74 2.65 -15.11
N PHE A 443 12.08 1.37 -15.25
CA PHE A 443 12.52 0.57 -14.11
C PHE A 443 13.98 0.89 -13.78
N GLU A 444 14.21 1.62 -12.67
CA GLU A 444 15.54 1.92 -12.15
C GLU A 444 16.16 0.68 -11.46
N LEU A 445 16.30 -0.40 -12.22
CA LEU A 445 16.86 -1.68 -11.84
C LEU A 445 18.20 -1.90 -12.56
N LEU A 446 18.80 -3.10 -12.46
CA LEU A 446 19.86 -3.48 -13.40
C LEU A 446 19.28 -3.54 -14.82
N ALA A 447 20.08 -3.19 -15.84
CA ALA A 447 19.61 -3.18 -17.23
C ALA A 447 19.07 -4.56 -17.65
N ALA A 448 19.70 -5.66 -17.23
CA ALA A 448 19.19 -7.02 -17.42
C ALA A 448 17.81 -7.22 -16.80
N GLU A 449 17.60 -6.73 -15.58
CA GLU A 449 16.32 -6.83 -14.88
C GLU A 449 15.26 -5.97 -15.54
N ALA A 450 15.61 -4.72 -15.93
CA ALA A 450 14.69 -3.79 -16.59
C ALA A 450 14.14 -4.31 -17.92
N VAL A 451 14.89 -5.15 -18.62
CA VAL A 451 14.44 -5.89 -19.82
C VAL A 451 13.77 -7.20 -19.41
N GLY A 452 14.41 -7.97 -18.55
CA GLY A 452 14.03 -9.34 -18.18
C GLY A 452 12.65 -9.47 -17.50
N VAL A 453 12.15 -8.42 -16.84
CA VAL A 453 10.80 -8.41 -16.25
C VAL A 453 9.68 -8.64 -17.29
N GLY A 454 9.98 -8.57 -18.58
CA GLY A 454 9.05 -8.93 -19.64
C GLY A 454 8.71 -10.42 -19.69
N ASP A 455 9.61 -11.29 -19.18
CA ASP A 455 9.40 -12.74 -19.04
C ASP A 455 10.17 -13.29 -17.85
N LEU A 456 9.52 -13.32 -16.68
CA LEU A 456 10.17 -13.69 -15.42
C LEU A 456 10.86 -15.06 -15.44
N PRO A 457 10.30 -16.14 -16.02
CA PRO A 457 10.98 -17.43 -16.12
C PRO A 457 12.31 -17.38 -16.85
N ARG A 458 12.49 -16.44 -17.80
CA ARG A 458 13.70 -16.28 -18.60
C ARG A 458 14.50 -15.01 -18.28
N MET A 459 14.12 -14.28 -17.24
CA MET A 459 14.68 -12.99 -16.86
C MET A 459 16.21 -12.98 -16.70
N SER A 460 16.79 -14.08 -16.21
CA SER A 460 18.24 -14.22 -15.99
C SER A 460 18.97 -15.01 -17.07
N GLN A 461 18.29 -15.36 -18.18
CA GLN A 461 18.90 -16.11 -19.29
C GLN A 461 19.59 -15.14 -20.27
N PRO A 462 20.93 -15.18 -20.43
CA PRO A 462 21.64 -14.23 -21.30
C PRO A 462 21.21 -14.31 -22.77
N ALA A 463 20.90 -15.51 -23.26
CA ALA A 463 20.45 -15.72 -24.63
C ALA A 463 19.11 -15.01 -24.88
N ALA A 464 18.11 -15.18 -23.99
CA ALA A 464 16.81 -14.53 -24.10
C ALA A 464 16.90 -13.01 -24.04
N LEU A 465 17.77 -12.47 -23.18
CA LEU A 465 18.04 -11.04 -23.10
C LEU A 465 18.67 -10.51 -24.40
N SER A 466 19.67 -11.23 -24.95
CA SER A 466 20.31 -10.84 -26.22
C SER A 466 19.32 -10.82 -27.38
N GLU A 467 18.51 -11.87 -27.53
CA GLU A 467 17.49 -11.96 -28.56
C GLU A 467 16.44 -10.85 -28.44
N ALA A 468 16.01 -10.54 -27.22
CA ALA A 468 15.06 -9.46 -26.98
C ALA A 468 15.63 -8.09 -27.34
N LEU A 469 16.91 -7.84 -27.00
CA LEU A 469 17.62 -6.60 -27.37
C LEU A 469 17.81 -6.50 -28.90
N GLU A 470 18.14 -7.58 -29.57
CA GLU A 470 18.27 -7.62 -31.04
C GLU A 470 16.93 -7.33 -31.72
N ARG A 471 15.86 -7.99 -31.27
CA ARG A 471 14.50 -7.75 -31.78
C ARG A 471 14.07 -6.29 -31.63
N ALA A 472 14.46 -5.63 -30.54
CA ALA A 472 14.11 -4.24 -30.22
C ALA A 472 15.09 -3.20 -30.76
N ASP A 473 16.12 -3.57 -31.51
CA ASP A 473 17.22 -2.68 -31.94
C ASP A 473 17.87 -1.94 -30.76
N ALA A 474 17.98 -2.62 -29.62
CA ALA A 474 18.48 -2.06 -28.36
C ALA A 474 19.89 -2.55 -27.98
N THR A 475 20.54 -3.37 -28.82
CA THR A 475 21.88 -3.94 -28.57
C THR A 475 22.92 -2.84 -28.38
N ALA A 476 22.86 -1.76 -29.18
CA ALA A 476 23.74 -0.61 -29.05
C ALA A 476 23.59 0.06 -27.67
N VAL A 477 22.36 0.21 -27.16
CA VAL A 477 22.11 0.79 -25.84
C VAL A 477 22.78 -0.05 -24.76
N ALA A 478 22.67 -1.36 -24.83
CA ALA A 478 23.29 -2.26 -23.86
C ALA A 478 24.81 -2.22 -23.91
N SER A 479 25.42 -2.09 -25.10
CA SER A 479 26.87 -2.01 -25.29
C SER A 479 27.48 -0.68 -24.86
N GLU A 480 26.73 0.42 -24.88
CA GLU A 480 27.14 1.74 -24.40
C GLU A 480 27.14 1.88 -22.87
N LEU A 481 26.48 0.95 -22.16
CA LEU A 481 26.44 0.96 -20.70
C LEU A 481 27.79 0.56 -20.10
N PRO A 482 28.27 1.24 -19.03
CA PRO A 482 29.60 1.01 -18.44
C PRO A 482 29.89 -0.44 -18.03
N GLU A 483 28.89 -1.15 -17.52
CA GLU A 483 28.98 -2.56 -17.12
C GLU A 483 28.03 -3.46 -17.97
N GLY A 484 27.66 -2.99 -19.16
CA GLY A 484 26.67 -3.68 -20.00
C GLY A 484 25.36 -3.89 -19.24
N LEU A 485 24.79 -5.08 -19.36
CA LEU A 485 23.51 -5.41 -18.73
C LEU A 485 23.54 -5.42 -17.18
N ARG A 486 24.71 -5.36 -16.55
CA ARG A 486 24.83 -5.23 -15.08
C ARG A 486 24.80 -3.80 -14.59
N THR A 487 24.79 -2.82 -15.49
CA THR A 487 24.68 -1.41 -15.12
C THR A 487 23.34 -1.13 -14.45
N ARG A 488 23.37 -0.46 -13.29
CA ARG A 488 22.15 0.07 -12.62
C ARG A 488 21.65 1.27 -13.40
N LEU A 489 20.36 1.27 -13.74
CA LEU A 489 19.71 2.37 -14.45
C LEU A 489 19.10 3.38 -13.49
N GLY A 490 18.96 4.64 -13.96
CA GLY A 490 18.31 5.74 -13.24
C GLY A 490 19.21 6.56 -12.35
N ARG A 491 18.70 7.71 -11.87
CA ARG A 491 19.44 8.68 -11.02
C ARG A 491 19.21 8.51 -9.54
N SER A 492 18.27 7.67 -9.13
CA SER A 492 17.89 7.51 -7.72
C SER A 492 18.94 6.78 -6.90
N PHE A 493 19.90 6.15 -7.53
CA PHE A 493 20.95 5.37 -6.88
C PHE A 493 22.34 5.91 -7.19
N THR A 494 23.25 5.82 -6.22
CA THR A 494 24.67 6.13 -6.41
C THR A 494 25.27 5.19 -7.45
N GLY A 495 25.89 5.73 -8.51
CA GLY A 495 26.42 4.96 -9.64
C GLY A 495 25.39 4.53 -10.68
N GLY A 496 24.14 4.95 -10.53
CA GLY A 496 23.09 4.71 -11.53
C GLY A 496 23.30 5.54 -12.81
N GLN A 497 23.15 4.89 -13.96
CA GLN A 497 23.30 5.51 -15.27
C GLN A 497 21.95 6.02 -15.79
N GLU A 498 21.87 7.33 -16.07
CA GLU A 498 20.69 7.90 -16.71
C GLU A 498 20.73 7.65 -18.23
N LEU A 499 19.58 7.31 -18.77
CA LEU A 499 19.39 7.09 -20.20
C LEU A 499 18.60 8.24 -20.85
N SER A 500 18.85 8.47 -22.12
CA SER A 500 17.98 9.34 -22.93
C SER A 500 16.57 8.74 -23.08
N GLY A 501 15.59 9.59 -23.41
CA GLY A 501 14.21 9.10 -23.64
C GLY A 501 14.13 7.98 -24.68
N GLY A 502 14.89 8.09 -25.78
CA GLY A 502 14.95 7.07 -26.82
C GLY A 502 15.63 5.77 -26.38
N GLN A 503 16.68 5.84 -25.56
CA GLN A 503 17.31 4.65 -24.98
C GLN A 503 16.36 3.93 -24.00
N TRP A 504 15.65 4.66 -23.14
CA TRP A 504 14.60 4.11 -22.29
C TRP A 504 13.49 3.42 -23.09
N GLN A 505 13.07 4.02 -24.20
CA GLN A 505 12.05 3.48 -25.09
C GLN A 505 12.51 2.17 -25.74
N ARG A 506 13.76 2.10 -26.23
CA ARG A 506 14.32 0.85 -26.81
C ARG A 506 14.40 -0.28 -25.77
N LEU A 507 14.79 0.03 -24.52
CA LEU A 507 14.79 -0.98 -23.45
C LEU A 507 13.36 -1.42 -23.09
N ALA A 508 12.38 -0.50 -23.09
CA ALA A 508 10.98 -0.84 -22.88
C ALA A 508 10.44 -1.75 -24.00
N LEU A 509 10.86 -1.50 -25.23
CA LEU A 509 10.53 -2.34 -26.38
C LEU A 509 11.17 -3.73 -26.24
N ALA A 510 12.47 -3.81 -25.86
CA ALA A 510 13.15 -5.07 -25.59
C ALA A 510 12.43 -5.88 -24.51
N ARG A 511 11.93 -5.22 -23.46
CA ARG A 511 11.09 -5.84 -22.43
C ARG A 511 9.83 -6.48 -23.04
N GLY A 512 9.13 -5.77 -23.91
CA GLY A 512 7.97 -6.30 -24.63
C GLY A 512 8.31 -7.49 -25.55
N MET A 513 9.59 -7.60 -25.95
CA MET A 513 10.08 -8.68 -26.84
C MET A 513 10.69 -9.87 -26.10
N MET A 514 10.69 -9.89 -24.77
CA MET A 514 11.22 -11.00 -23.99
C MET A 514 10.46 -12.32 -24.19
N ARG A 515 9.15 -12.25 -24.47
CA ARG A 515 8.32 -13.44 -24.71
C ARG A 515 8.51 -13.96 -26.14
N ASP A 516 8.76 -15.26 -26.27
CA ASP A 516 9.08 -15.83 -27.59
C ASP A 516 7.88 -15.94 -28.51
N LEU A 517 6.76 -16.41 -28.03
CA LEU A 517 5.57 -16.69 -28.85
C LEU A 517 4.31 -16.22 -28.12
N PRO A 518 4.12 -14.89 -27.93
CA PRO A 518 2.87 -14.40 -27.39
C PRO A 518 1.73 -14.65 -28.38
N LEU A 519 0.54 -14.94 -27.89
CA LEU A 519 -0.67 -15.01 -28.73
C LEU A 519 -1.13 -13.63 -29.20
N LEU A 520 -0.83 -12.61 -28.39
CA LEU A 520 -1.11 -11.21 -28.71
C LEU A 520 0.13 -10.36 -28.38
N LEU A 521 0.70 -9.74 -29.40
CA LEU A 521 1.77 -8.75 -29.27
C LEU A 521 1.17 -7.36 -29.53
N ILE A 522 1.29 -6.45 -28.57
CA ILE A 522 0.79 -5.07 -28.66
C ILE A 522 1.95 -4.11 -28.71
N LEU A 523 1.95 -3.23 -29.69
CA LEU A 523 2.92 -2.15 -29.87
C LEU A 523 2.15 -0.82 -29.91
N ASP A 524 2.04 -0.13 -28.77
CA ASP A 524 1.32 1.13 -28.65
C ASP A 524 2.31 2.30 -28.80
N GLU A 525 2.31 2.94 -29.97
CA GLU A 525 3.23 4.00 -30.39
C GLU A 525 4.71 3.70 -30.05
N PRO A 526 5.24 2.54 -30.46
CA PRO A 526 6.53 2.03 -29.97
C PRO A 526 7.71 2.90 -30.36
N THR A 527 7.52 3.89 -31.22
CA THR A 527 8.57 4.58 -31.96
C THR A 527 8.42 6.11 -31.95
N ALA A 528 7.73 6.66 -30.93
CA ALA A 528 7.50 8.11 -30.82
C ALA A 528 8.81 8.96 -30.88
N SER A 529 9.96 8.36 -30.51
CA SER A 529 11.29 8.99 -30.55
C SER A 529 12.22 8.45 -31.65
N LEU A 530 11.75 7.55 -32.54
CA LEU A 530 12.53 7.03 -33.67
C LEU A 530 12.17 7.74 -34.98
N ASP A 531 13.13 7.78 -35.91
CA ASP A 531 12.86 8.24 -37.26
C ASP A 531 12.03 7.20 -38.04
N ALA A 532 11.37 7.63 -39.13
CA ALA A 532 10.45 6.81 -39.89
C ALA A 532 11.12 5.58 -40.58
N ILE A 533 12.42 5.68 -40.89
CA ILE A 533 13.17 4.60 -41.56
C ILE A 533 13.48 3.49 -40.55
N THR A 534 13.97 3.88 -39.36
CA THR A 534 14.27 2.94 -38.28
C THR A 534 13.00 2.26 -37.78
N GLU A 535 11.87 2.96 -37.73
CA GLU A 535 10.58 2.39 -37.38
C GLU A 535 10.10 1.34 -38.40
N ALA A 536 10.15 1.66 -39.70
CA ALA A 536 9.76 0.74 -40.75
C ALA A 536 10.62 -0.53 -40.72
N ALA A 537 11.94 -0.39 -40.59
CA ALA A 537 12.87 -1.52 -40.49
C ALA A 537 12.62 -2.39 -39.26
N LEU A 538 12.28 -1.79 -38.13
CA LEU A 538 11.90 -2.48 -36.91
C LEU A 538 10.62 -3.29 -37.11
N PHE A 539 9.62 -2.70 -37.74
CA PHE A 539 8.35 -3.36 -38.01
C PHE A 539 8.49 -4.50 -39.05
N GLU A 540 9.31 -4.32 -40.08
CA GLU A 540 9.66 -5.40 -41.02
C GLU A 540 10.29 -6.61 -40.33
N ARG A 541 11.18 -6.39 -39.37
CA ARG A 541 11.75 -7.47 -38.54
C ARG A 541 10.67 -8.21 -37.75
N TYR A 542 9.67 -7.48 -37.20
CA TYR A 542 8.55 -8.12 -36.49
C TYR A 542 7.66 -8.94 -37.41
N LEU A 543 7.36 -8.44 -38.59
CA LEU A 543 6.60 -9.19 -39.59
C LEU A 543 7.35 -10.43 -40.04
N SER A 544 8.66 -10.35 -40.19
CA SER A 544 9.51 -11.50 -40.57
C SER A 544 9.57 -12.57 -39.45
N ALA A 545 9.71 -12.13 -38.18
CA ALA A 545 9.66 -13.03 -37.02
C ALA A 545 8.27 -13.70 -36.86
N ARG A 546 7.19 -13.02 -37.26
CA ARG A 546 5.82 -13.54 -37.27
C ARG A 546 5.67 -14.72 -38.23
N GLN A 547 6.33 -14.73 -39.39
CA GLN A 547 6.24 -15.85 -40.35
C GLN A 547 6.72 -17.17 -39.74
N LEU A 548 7.70 -17.11 -38.81
CA LEU A 548 8.14 -18.25 -38.01
C LEU A 548 7.10 -18.62 -36.91
N ALA A 549 6.35 -17.65 -36.40
CA ALA A 549 5.32 -17.82 -35.36
C ALA A 549 3.91 -18.08 -35.95
N SER A 550 3.73 -18.12 -37.26
CA SER A 550 2.40 -18.28 -37.90
C SER A 550 1.65 -19.55 -37.47
N GLN A 551 2.37 -20.57 -36.99
CA GLN A 551 1.77 -21.82 -36.49
C GLN A 551 1.02 -21.62 -35.14
N SER A 552 1.31 -20.57 -34.37
CA SER A 552 0.63 -20.26 -33.10
C SER A 552 -0.62 -19.39 -33.26
N GLY A 553 -0.88 -18.84 -34.46
CA GLY A 553 -1.97 -17.91 -34.73
C GLY A 553 -1.78 -16.56 -34.03
N ALA A 554 -0.55 -16.18 -33.66
CA ALA A 554 -0.22 -14.97 -32.94
C ALA A 554 -0.68 -13.72 -33.70
N ILE A 555 -1.37 -12.81 -33.02
CA ILE A 555 -1.83 -11.52 -33.55
C ILE A 555 -0.84 -10.44 -33.11
N THR A 556 -0.41 -9.60 -34.06
CA THR A 556 0.35 -8.39 -33.76
C THR A 556 -0.56 -7.18 -33.94
N LEU A 557 -0.83 -6.47 -32.85
CA LEU A 557 -1.60 -5.23 -32.85
C LEU A 557 -0.66 -4.02 -32.75
N LEU A 558 -0.64 -3.23 -33.80
CA LEU A 558 0.11 -1.98 -33.86
C LEU A 558 -0.83 -0.80 -33.71
N VAL A 559 -0.61 0.03 -32.70
CA VAL A 559 -1.23 1.36 -32.60
C VAL A 559 -0.22 2.38 -33.10
N SER A 560 -0.48 2.99 -34.24
CA SER A 560 0.41 3.99 -34.83
C SER A 560 -0.39 5.02 -35.63
N HIS A 561 0.12 6.22 -35.64
CA HIS A 561 -0.36 7.28 -36.53
C HIS A 561 0.56 7.46 -37.76
N ARG A 562 1.65 6.69 -37.90
CA ARG A 562 2.60 6.78 -39.03
C ARG A 562 2.20 5.86 -40.16
N VAL A 563 1.94 6.48 -41.29
CA VAL A 563 1.45 5.81 -42.49
C VAL A 563 2.42 4.74 -43.04
N SER A 564 3.74 4.99 -42.97
CA SER A 564 4.77 4.03 -43.41
C SER A 564 4.61 2.66 -42.78
N THR A 565 4.27 2.63 -41.50
CA THR A 565 4.17 1.41 -40.67
C THR A 565 2.77 0.78 -40.81
N VAL A 566 1.71 1.62 -40.75
CA VAL A 566 0.31 1.17 -40.87
C VAL A 566 0.05 0.45 -42.20
N ARG A 567 0.65 0.91 -43.30
CA ARG A 567 0.53 0.33 -44.65
C ARG A 567 0.98 -1.13 -44.73
N MET A 568 1.84 -1.58 -43.84
CA MET A 568 2.41 -2.93 -43.81
C MET A 568 1.51 -3.95 -43.10
N ALA A 569 0.43 -3.51 -42.46
CA ALA A 569 -0.51 -4.37 -41.76
C ALA A 569 -1.44 -5.12 -42.75
N ASP A 570 -1.81 -6.35 -42.38
CA ASP A 570 -2.78 -7.16 -43.17
C ASP A 570 -4.20 -6.59 -43.02
N LEU A 571 -4.50 -6.02 -41.88
CA LEU A 571 -5.78 -5.42 -41.56
C LEU A 571 -5.55 -4.05 -40.87
N ILE A 572 -6.19 -3.01 -41.37
CA ILE A 572 -6.22 -1.69 -40.78
C ILE A 572 -7.62 -1.48 -40.23
N VAL A 573 -7.70 -1.08 -38.96
CA VAL A 573 -8.95 -0.76 -38.23
C VAL A 573 -8.95 0.72 -37.92
N VAL A 574 -9.97 1.45 -38.38
CA VAL A 574 -10.11 2.89 -38.17
C VAL A 574 -11.10 3.13 -37.06
N LEU A 575 -10.62 3.79 -35.99
CA LEU A 575 -11.40 4.13 -34.79
C LEU A 575 -11.63 5.64 -34.74
N GLU A 576 -12.88 6.06 -34.74
CA GLU A 576 -13.32 7.46 -34.62
C GLU A 576 -14.36 7.60 -33.53
N GLN A 577 -14.14 8.54 -32.59
CA GLN A 577 -15.09 8.85 -31.53
C GLN A 577 -15.65 7.60 -30.81
N GLY A 578 -14.78 6.63 -30.53
CA GLY A 578 -15.14 5.38 -29.85
C GLY A 578 -15.82 4.32 -30.71
N ARG A 579 -15.96 4.51 -32.00
CA ARG A 579 -16.60 3.56 -32.93
C ARG A 579 -15.65 3.16 -34.06
N ILE A 580 -15.80 1.95 -34.58
CA ILE A 580 -15.08 1.54 -35.78
C ILE A 580 -15.88 2.02 -37.01
N THR A 581 -15.24 2.90 -37.78
CA THR A 581 -15.84 3.50 -38.99
C THR A 581 -15.44 2.79 -40.24
N ALA A 582 -14.24 2.17 -40.27
CA ALA A 582 -13.78 1.39 -41.43
C ALA A 582 -12.78 0.30 -41.01
N SER A 583 -12.75 -0.78 -41.76
CA SER A 583 -11.70 -1.82 -41.64
C SER A 583 -11.42 -2.45 -43.00
N GLY A 584 -10.15 -2.74 -43.26
CA GLY A 584 -9.73 -3.32 -44.54
C GLY A 584 -8.22 -3.23 -44.75
N ASP A 585 -7.75 -3.60 -45.94
CA ASP A 585 -6.37 -3.38 -46.34
C ASP A 585 -6.12 -1.91 -46.78
N HIS A 586 -4.85 -1.54 -46.89
CA HIS A 586 -4.46 -0.19 -47.31
C HIS A 586 -5.14 0.25 -48.64
N ALA A 587 -5.15 -0.64 -49.64
CA ALA A 587 -5.68 -0.30 -50.96
C ALA A 587 -7.20 -0.10 -50.95
N SER A 588 -7.93 -0.88 -50.18
CA SER A 588 -9.39 -0.76 -50.04
C SER A 588 -9.78 0.52 -49.28
N LEU A 589 -9.08 0.86 -48.19
CA LEU A 589 -9.36 2.05 -47.40
C LEU A 589 -9.02 3.34 -48.15
N ILE A 590 -7.94 3.39 -48.92
CA ILE A 590 -7.62 4.55 -49.77
C ILE A 590 -8.70 4.75 -50.84
N ARG A 591 -9.20 3.66 -51.46
CA ARG A 591 -10.28 3.77 -52.46
C ARG A 591 -11.63 4.17 -51.87
N ALA A 592 -11.89 3.74 -50.63
CA ALA A 592 -13.13 4.07 -49.92
C ALA A 592 -13.15 5.54 -49.46
N GLY A 593 -12.00 6.17 -49.31
CA GLY A 593 -11.91 7.51 -48.73
C GLY A 593 -12.08 7.53 -47.20
N GLY A 594 -12.44 8.67 -46.63
CA GLY A 594 -12.63 8.83 -45.20
C GLY A 594 -11.35 9.12 -44.41
N LEU A 595 -11.41 9.04 -43.09
CA LEU A 595 -10.35 9.47 -42.17
C LEU A 595 -8.98 8.85 -42.49
N TYR A 596 -8.93 7.55 -42.86
CA TYR A 596 -7.67 6.91 -43.18
C TYR A 596 -7.01 7.51 -44.43
N ALA A 597 -7.77 7.78 -45.45
CA ALA A 597 -7.27 8.39 -46.68
C ALA A 597 -6.83 9.84 -46.44
N GLU A 598 -7.56 10.59 -45.65
CA GLU A 598 -7.21 11.97 -45.25
C GLU A 598 -5.90 12.01 -44.46
N LEU A 599 -5.76 11.16 -43.44
CA LEU A 599 -4.53 11.05 -42.64
C LEU A 599 -3.34 10.64 -43.52
N TYR A 600 -3.57 9.71 -44.49
CA TYR A 600 -2.55 9.31 -45.47
C TYR A 600 -2.09 10.49 -46.34
N GLU A 601 -3.03 11.25 -46.89
CA GLU A 601 -2.69 12.41 -47.74
C GLU A 601 -1.98 13.51 -46.96
N LEU A 602 -2.41 13.83 -45.76
CA LEU A 602 -1.77 14.82 -44.89
C LEU A 602 -0.30 14.48 -44.62
N GLN A 603 -0.03 13.22 -44.27
CA GLN A 603 1.35 12.78 -44.02
C GLN A 603 2.17 12.67 -45.32
N ALA A 604 1.59 12.18 -46.42
CA ALA A 604 2.28 12.11 -47.70
C ALA A 604 2.68 13.50 -48.21
N ARG A 605 1.90 14.56 -47.91
CA ARG A 605 2.26 15.95 -48.22
C ARG A 605 3.43 16.48 -47.36
N ALA A 606 3.53 16.06 -46.10
CA ALA A 606 4.60 16.45 -45.19
C ALA A 606 5.98 15.84 -45.55
N TYR A 607 5.98 14.76 -46.36
CA TYR A 607 7.21 14.08 -46.85
C TYR A 607 7.59 14.42 -48.29
N ARG A 608 6.80 15.24 -48.94
CA ARG A 608 7.15 15.85 -50.27
C ARG A 608 7.71 17.27 -50.09
#